data_1409c604c9cbf452117aba3a6e45ddac
#
_entry.id   1409c604c9cbf452117aba3a6e45ddac
#
_cell.length_a   1.000
_cell.length_b   1.000
_cell.length_c   1.000
_cell.angle_alpha   90.00
_cell.angle_beta   90.00
_cell.angle_gamma   90.00
#
_symmetry.space_group_name_H-M   'P 1'
#
loop_
_entity.id
_entity.type
_entity.pdbx_description
1 polymer ?
#
loop_
_entity_poly.entity_id
_entity_poly.type
_entity_poly.pdbx_seq_one_letter_code
_entity_poly.pdbx_strand_id
1 'polypeptide(L)'
;RQPYHYRNKVQAAFYTDKKGKIISGVYQSGSHHVVGIDSCQTEDVIADKIIVAVRKLLPSFRMTTYNEDTGKGFLRHILVKRGFATNQIMLVLVTGTPVFPSKNNFVKAILKQFPEITTIVQNINPYRTNLVLGDNQKVLYGKGYIEDILCGCRFRISPKSFYQINPVQTEVLYGKAIEFANLKGNE
;
A
#
# COMPACT_ATOMS: atom_id res chain seq x y z
N ARG A 1 -13.03 -16.03 15.31
CA ARG A 1 -12.36 -14.72 15.07
C ARG A 1 -10.93 -15.00 14.68
N GLN A 2 -10.46 -14.40 13.56
CA GLN A 2 -9.06 -14.53 13.13
C GLN A 2 -8.31 -13.28 13.59
N PRO A 3 -7.43 -13.35 14.58
CA PRO A 3 -6.73 -12.18 15.12
C PRO A 3 -5.52 -11.76 14.30
N TYR A 4 -5.14 -12.55 13.28
CA TYR A 4 -3.96 -12.34 12.45
C TYR A 4 -4.31 -12.05 10.99
N HIS A 5 -3.42 -11.33 10.29
CA HIS A 5 -3.46 -11.08 8.85
C HIS A 5 -4.77 -10.45 8.34
N TYR A 6 -5.44 -9.66 9.21
CA TYR A 6 -6.73 -9.05 8.90
C TYR A 6 -6.63 -7.70 8.19
N ARG A 7 -5.45 -7.07 8.19
CA ARG A 7 -5.27 -5.74 7.59
C ARG A 7 -5.20 -5.84 6.08
N ASN A 8 -6.21 -5.33 5.40
CA ASN A 8 -6.27 -5.27 3.94
C ASN A 8 -5.53 -4.06 3.32
N LYS A 9 -4.98 -3.18 4.17
CA LYS A 9 -4.13 -2.06 3.77
C LYS A 9 -2.85 -2.09 4.58
N VAL A 10 -1.72 -2.19 3.88
CA VAL A 10 -0.38 -2.20 4.44
C VAL A 10 0.43 -1.08 3.85
N GLN A 11 1.20 -0.39 4.68
CA GLN A 11 2.04 0.72 4.28
C GLN A 11 3.43 0.56 4.87
N ALA A 12 4.46 0.74 4.05
CA ALA A 12 5.85 0.71 4.48
C ALA A 12 6.61 1.94 3.98
N ALA A 13 7.42 2.53 4.85
CA ALA A 13 8.43 3.51 4.51
C ALA A 13 9.69 2.80 4.00
N PHE A 14 10.45 3.48 3.12
CA PHE A 14 11.71 2.99 2.57
C PHE A 14 12.85 3.90 2.96
N TYR A 15 13.95 3.30 3.39
CA TYR A 15 15.11 3.99 3.90
C TYR A 15 16.39 3.27 3.49
N THR A 16 17.47 4.00 3.24
CA THR A 16 18.80 3.45 3.07
C THR A 16 19.64 3.79 4.30
N ASP A 17 20.12 2.78 5.01
CA ASP A 17 20.94 2.98 6.20
C ASP A 17 22.37 3.48 5.87
N LYS A 18 23.14 3.79 6.91
CA LYS A 18 24.53 4.28 6.77
C LYS A 18 25.46 3.29 6.09
N LYS A 19 25.10 2.00 6.04
CA LYS A 19 25.85 0.92 5.37
C LYS A 19 25.41 0.69 3.94
N GLY A 20 24.46 1.49 3.42
CA GLY A 20 23.91 1.35 2.07
C GLY A 20 22.83 0.27 1.93
N LYS A 21 22.38 -0.35 3.04
CA LYS A 21 21.33 -1.36 3.01
C LYS A 21 19.95 -0.68 2.92
N ILE A 22 19.14 -1.13 1.98
CA ILE A 22 17.74 -0.68 1.86
C ILE A 22 16.88 -1.45 2.86
N ILE A 23 16.10 -0.71 3.64
CA ILE A 23 15.19 -1.19 4.67
C ILE A 23 13.78 -0.74 4.31
N SER A 24 12.79 -1.58 4.56
CA SER A 24 11.37 -1.22 4.48
C SER A 24 10.67 -1.57 5.79
N GLY A 25 9.76 -0.72 6.24
CA GLY A 25 9.06 -0.92 7.50
C GLY A 25 8.32 0.33 7.97
N VAL A 26 8.37 0.61 9.27
CA VAL A 26 7.69 1.75 9.89
C VAL A 26 8.67 2.74 10.49
N TYR A 27 8.31 4.01 10.54
CA TYR A 27 9.13 5.00 11.23
C TYR A 27 9.12 4.75 12.75
N GLN A 28 10.30 4.82 13.34
CA GLN A 28 10.43 4.95 14.78
C GLN A 28 9.81 6.29 15.20
N SER A 29 9.06 6.26 16.30
CA SER A 29 8.36 7.45 16.81
C SER A 29 9.31 8.64 16.95
N GLY A 30 8.88 9.80 16.47
CA GLY A 30 9.63 11.05 16.54
C GLY A 30 10.88 11.13 15.65
N SER A 31 11.06 10.22 14.69
CA SER A 31 12.23 10.21 13.82
C SER A 31 11.89 9.77 12.38
N HIS A 32 12.85 10.00 11.45
CA HIS A 32 12.83 9.43 10.10
C HIS A 32 13.58 8.09 9.98
N HIS A 33 13.97 7.51 11.13
CA HIS A 33 14.57 6.18 11.13
C HIS A 33 13.53 5.09 10.91
N VAL A 34 13.79 4.17 9.98
CA VAL A 34 12.87 3.07 9.66
C VAL A 34 13.29 1.81 10.42
N VAL A 35 12.38 1.28 11.21
CA VAL A 35 12.47 -0.06 11.78
C VAL A 35 12.06 -1.07 10.72
N GLY A 36 12.98 -1.98 10.37
CA GLY A 36 12.75 -2.97 9.32
C GLY A 36 11.70 -4.00 9.71
N ILE A 37 10.73 -4.23 8.82
CA ILE A 37 9.69 -5.24 8.97
C ILE A 37 9.67 -6.08 7.69
N ASP A 38 9.85 -7.39 7.81
CA ASP A 38 9.75 -8.35 6.71
C ASP A 38 8.43 -9.12 6.74
N SER A 39 7.81 -9.23 7.92
CA SER A 39 6.54 -9.89 8.16
C SER A 39 5.89 -9.31 9.40
N CYS A 40 4.58 -9.12 9.36
CA CYS A 40 3.78 -8.63 10.47
C CYS A 40 2.56 -9.52 10.69
N GLN A 41 2.30 -9.89 11.94
CA GLN A 41 1.18 -10.79 12.27
C GLN A 41 -0.21 -10.18 11.99
N THR A 42 -0.32 -8.86 11.93
CA THR A 42 -1.61 -8.21 11.65
C THR A 42 -1.81 -7.87 10.17
N GLU A 43 -0.73 -7.75 9.42
CA GLU A 43 -0.76 -7.34 8.01
C GLU A 43 -1.04 -8.51 7.07
N ASP A 44 -1.59 -8.22 5.90
CA ASP A 44 -1.82 -9.23 4.85
C ASP A 44 -0.48 -9.83 4.38
N VAL A 45 -0.38 -11.16 4.39
CA VAL A 45 0.85 -11.89 4.06
C VAL A 45 1.36 -11.59 2.64
N ILE A 46 0.44 -11.39 1.69
CA ILE A 46 0.82 -11.08 0.30
C ILE A 46 1.36 -9.66 0.21
N ALA A 47 0.78 -8.73 0.96
CA ALA A 47 1.28 -7.36 1.01
C ALA A 47 2.71 -7.29 1.56
N ASP A 48 3.02 -8.01 2.63
CA ASP A 48 4.38 -8.11 3.18
C ASP A 48 5.36 -8.65 2.13
N LYS A 49 4.99 -9.73 1.44
CA LYS A 49 5.82 -10.32 0.38
C LYS A 49 6.09 -9.35 -0.77
N ILE A 50 5.07 -8.59 -1.21
CA ILE A 50 5.20 -7.58 -2.26
C ILE A 50 6.18 -6.48 -1.83
N ILE A 51 6.05 -5.96 -0.60
CA ILE A 51 6.93 -4.92 -0.06
C ILE A 51 8.39 -5.38 -0.02
N VAL A 52 8.63 -6.60 0.48
CA VAL A 52 9.97 -7.20 0.51
C VAL A 52 10.53 -7.42 -0.89
N ALA A 53 9.71 -7.86 -1.84
CA ALA A 53 10.14 -8.06 -3.23
C ALA A 53 10.51 -6.74 -3.91
N VAL A 54 9.70 -5.69 -3.74
CA VAL A 54 10.05 -4.35 -4.26
C VAL A 54 11.36 -3.88 -3.66
N ARG A 55 11.57 -4.01 -2.33
CA ARG A 55 12.83 -3.66 -1.68
C ARG A 55 14.03 -4.37 -2.32
N LYS A 56 13.90 -5.66 -2.62
CA LYS A 56 14.96 -6.46 -3.27
C LYS A 56 15.21 -6.06 -4.73
N LEU A 57 14.19 -5.56 -5.42
CA LEU A 57 14.33 -5.12 -6.83
C LEU A 57 15.00 -3.76 -6.97
N LEU A 58 14.90 -2.85 -6.00
CA LEU A 58 15.44 -1.48 -6.12
C LEU A 58 16.90 -1.42 -6.59
N PRO A 59 17.86 -2.19 -6.03
CA PRO A 59 19.25 -2.15 -6.48
C PRO A 59 19.41 -2.56 -7.95
N SER A 60 18.68 -3.58 -8.39
CA SER A 60 18.75 -4.09 -9.77
C SER A 60 18.30 -3.06 -10.80
N PHE A 61 17.47 -2.11 -10.41
CA PHE A 61 16.97 -1.01 -11.23
C PHE A 61 17.68 0.32 -10.95
N ARG A 62 18.73 0.32 -10.10
CA ARG A 62 19.46 1.52 -9.66
C ARG A 62 18.52 2.59 -9.07
N MET A 63 17.48 2.15 -8.39
CA MET A 63 16.52 3.03 -7.72
C MET A 63 16.97 3.29 -6.29
N THR A 64 16.95 4.56 -5.89
CA THR A 64 17.29 5.00 -4.53
C THR A 64 16.04 5.11 -3.66
N THR A 65 16.21 5.05 -2.35
CA THR A 65 15.16 5.47 -1.43
C THR A 65 15.16 6.99 -1.31
N TYR A 66 14.00 7.56 -0.97
CA TYR A 66 13.89 8.99 -0.67
C TYR A 66 14.43 9.25 0.74
N ASN A 67 15.18 10.34 0.89
CA ASN A 67 15.69 10.78 2.18
C ASN A 67 14.85 12.00 2.63
N GLU A 68 14.11 11.85 3.72
CA GLU A 68 13.20 12.88 4.24
C GLU A 68 13.94 14.13 4.72
N ASP A 69 15.19 14.00 5.19
CA ASP A 69 15.98 15.12 5.70
C ASP A 69 16.52 15.99 4.55
N THR A 70 16.94 15.37 3.45
CA THR A 70 17.51 16.08 2.30
C THR A 70 16.49 16.40 1.20
N GLY A 71 15.35 15.73 1.19
CA GLY A 71 14.33 15.84 0.14
C GLY A 71 14.76 15.22 -1.19
N LYS A 72 15.74 14.30 -1.18
CA LYS A 72 16.30 13.68 -2.39
C LYS A 72 16.06 12.17 -2.41
N GLY A 73 15.96 11.62 -3.63
CA GLY A 73 15.76 10.20 -3.85
C GLY A 73 14.46 9.88 -4.55
N PHE A 74 14.19 8.58 -4.75
CA PHE A 74 13.09 8.13 -5.59
C PHE A 74 11.94 7.53 -4.75
N LEU A 75 12.10 6.35 -4.16
CA LEU A 75 11.02 5.65 -3.48
C LEU A 75 10.91 6.07 -2.01
N ARG A 76 9.75 6.61 -1.63
CA ARG A 76 9.43 7.02 -0.25
C ARG A 76 8.70 5.93 0.51
N HIS A 77 7.54 5.55 -0.03
CA HIS A 77 6.63 4.59 0.60
C HIS A 77 6.07 3.61 -0.43
N ILE A 78 5.61 2.49 0.08
CA ILE A 78 4.71 1.59 -0.63
C ILE A 78 3.41 1.50 0.16
N LEU A 79 2.31 1.47 -0.59
CA LEU A 79 1.00 1.15 -0.06
C LEU A 79 0.44 -0.03 -0.87
N VAL A 80 0.10 -1.12 -0.18
CA VAL A 80 -0.61 -2.25 -0.76
C VAL A 80 -2.03 -2.27 -0.21
N LYS A 81 -3.01 -2.35 -1.10
CA LYS A 81 -4.41 -2.56 -0.73
C LYS A 81 -4.91 -3.84 -1.37
N ARG A 82 -5.67 -4.63 -0.63
CA ARG A 82 -6.27 -5.87 -1.11
C ARG A 82 -7.77 -5.88 -0.86
N GLY A 83 -8.55 -6.24 -1.86
CA GLY A 83 -9.94 -6.60 -1.72
C GLY A 83 -10.04 -8.06 -1.25
N PHE A 84 -10.49 -8.30 -0.03
CA PHE A 84 -10.51 -9.65 0.54
C PHE A 84 -11.57 -10.55 -0.11
N ALA A 85 -12.71 -9.97 -0.51
CA ALA A 85 -13.76 -10.73 -1.22
C ALA A 85 -13.41 -10.99 -2.69
N THR A 86 -12.69 -10.05 -3.33
CA THR A 86 -12.38 -10.12 -4.76
C THR A 86 -10.97 -10.62 -5.07
N ASN A 87 -10.09 -10.69 -4.06
CA ASN A 87 -8.65 -10.95 -4.18
C ASN A 87 -7.88 -9.96 -5.07
N GLN A 88 -8.47 -8.84 -5.45
CA GLN A 88 -7.79 -7.80 -6.21
C GLN A 88 -6.72 -7.10 -5.37
N ILE A 89 -5.55 -6.85 -5.96
CA ILE A 89 -4.43 -6.22 -5.28
C ILE A 89 -4.01 -4.96 -6.01
N MET A 90 -3.89 -3.86 -5.27
CA MET A 90 -3.32 -2.60 -5.75
C MET A 90 -1.98 -2.34 -5.08
N LEU A 91 -0.94 -2.15 -5.88
CA LEU A 91 0.37 -1.68 -5.44
C LEU A 91 0.51 -0.19 -5.77
N VAL A 92 0.72 0.64 -4.76
CA VAL A 92 1.00 2.08 -4.92
C VAL A 92 2.45 2.33 -4.54
N LEU A 93 3.22 2.88 -5.47
CA LEU A 93 4.61 3.29 -5.29
C LEU A 93 4.64 4.80 -5.10
N VAL A 94 4.95 5.26 -3.89
CA VAL A 94 5.05 6.69 -3.58
C VAL A 94 6.46 7.16 -3.85
N THR A 95 6.62 8.09 -4.79
CA THR A 95 7.91 8.54 -5.27
C THR A 95 8.13 10.03 -5.03
N GLY A 96 9.37 10.43 -4.73
CA GLY A 96 9.76 11.83 -4.59
C GLY A 96 9.86 12.56 -5.94
N THR A 97 9.87 11.84 -7.06
CA THR A 97 10.02 12.42 -8.40
C THR A 97 9.03 11.81 -9.38
N PRO A 98 8.60 12.57 -10.43
CA PRO A 98 7.67 12.07 -11.44
C PRO A 98 8.29 11.12 -12.46
N VAL A 99 9.63 11.08 -12.55
CA VAL A 99 10.36 10.19 -13.47
C VAL A 99 10.54 8.84 -12.79
N PHE A 100 10.04 7.78 -13.43
CA PHE A 100 10.19 6.41 -12.94
C PHE A 100 11.29 5.70 -13.75
N PRO A 101 12.46 5.41 -13.17
CA PRO A 101 13.55 4.75 -13.87
C PRO A 101 13.12 3.34 -14.34
N SER A 102 13.46 2.99 -15.58
CA SER A 102 13.17 1.66 -16.15
C SER A 102 11.74 1.14 -15.89
N LYS A 103 10.77 2.02 -15.90
CA LYS A 103 9.36 1.78 -15.51
C LYS A 103 8.81 0.45 -16.04
N ASN A 104 8.90 0.23 -17.35
CA ASN A 104 8.28 -0.95 -17.98
C ASN A 104 8.94 -2.26 -17.52
N ASN A 105 10.25 -2.27 -17.36
CA ASN A 105 10.99 -3.44 -16.92
C ASN A 105 10.73 -3.73 -15.43
N PHE A 106 10.63 -2.69 -14.61
CA PHE A 106 10.26 -2.83 -13.19
C PHE A 106 8.86 -3.42 -13.04
N VAL A 107 7.87 -2.87 -13.77
CA VAL A 107 6.49 -3.39 -13.75
C VAL A 107 6.45 -4.85 -14.19
N LYS A 108 7.16 -5.21 -15.28
CA LYS A 108 7.26 -6.62 -15.72
C LYS A 108 7.89 -7.51 -14.66
N ALA A 109 8.95 -7.07 -13.99
CA ALA A 109 9.65 -7.84 -12.96
C ALA A 109 8.79 -8.13 -11.73
N ILE A 110 8.00 -7.14 -11.28
CA ILE A 110 7.10 -7.32 -10.13
C ILE A 110 5.90 -8.19 -10.50
N LEU A 111 5.30 -8.00 -11.67
CA LEU A 111 4.18 -8.82 -12.15
C LEU A 111 4.59 -10.28 -12.42
N LYS A 112 5.84 -10.54 -12.80
CA LYS A 112 6.37 -11.90 -12.94
C LYS A 112 6.41 -12.63 -11.59
N GLN A 113 6.66 -11.93 -10.48
CA GLN A 113 6.69 -12.50 -9.13
C GLN A 113 5.28 -12.56 -8.51
N PHE A 114 4.42 -11.59 -8.81
CA PHE A 114 3.07 -11.45 -8.27
C PHE A 114 2.06 -11.18 -9.39
N PRO A 115 1.71 -12.21 -10.18
CA PRO A 115 0.75 -12.09 -11.29
C PRO A 115 -0.66 -11.70 -10.84
N GLU A 116 -0.98 -11.90 -9.55
CA GLU A 116 -2.25 -11.52 -8.92
C GLU A 116 -2.41 -10.00 -8.70
N ILE A 117 -1.37 -9.19 -8.89
CA ILE A 117 -1.48 -7.74 -8.80
C ILE A 117 -2.41 -7.23 -9.92
N THR A 118 -3.53 -6.64 -9.52
CA THR A 118 -4.56 -6.14 -10.43
C THR A 118 -4.19 -4.78 -11.02
N THR A 119 -3.52 -3.94 -10.24
CA THR A 119 -3.13 -2.59 -10.68
C THR A 119 -1.89 -2.07 -9.94
N ILE A 120 -1.09 -1.28 -10.65
CA ILE A 120 0.10 -0.59 -10.10
C ILE A 120 -0.05 0.90 -10.38
N VAL A 121 0.10 1.72 -9.35
CA VAL A 121 0.02 3.18 -9.43
C VAL A 121 1.30 3.80 -8.89
N GLN A 122 1.86 4.76 -9.61
CA GLN A 122 2.84 5.69 -9.07
C GLN A 122 2.08 6.88 -8.48
N ASN A 123 2.27 7.14 -7.20
CA ASN A 123 1.86 8.39 -6.57
C ASN A 123 3.08 9.27 -6.38
N ILE A 124 2.99 10.54 -6.76
CA ILE A 124 4.12 11.47 -6.76
C ILE A 124 3.95 12.45 -5.61
N ASN A 125 4.85 12.36 -4.63
CA ASN A 125 4.89 13.25 -3.47
C ASN A 125 6.30 13.84 -3.29
N PRO A 126 6.61 14.96 -3.95
CA PRO A 126 7.93 15.60 -3.87
C PRO A 126 8.09 16.49 -2.62
N TYR A 127 7.03 16.73 -1.88
CA TYR A 127 7.01 17.70 -0.80
C TYR A 127 7.52 17.12 0.51
N ARG A 128 8.14 17.96 1.34
CA ARG A 128 8.45 17.62 2.74
C ARG A 128 7.16 17.74 3.56
N THR A 129 6.50 16.63 3.79
CA THR A 129 5.20 16.57 4.45
C THR A 129 5.03 15.23 5.14
N ASN A 130 4.24 15.21 6.21
CA ASN A 130 3.83 13.98 6.89
C ASN A 130 2.76 13.18 6.12
N LEU A 131 2.20 13.77 5.06
CA LEU A 131 1.27 13.06 4.19
C LEU A 131 2.02 12.05 3.33
N VAL A 132 1.58 10.82 3.34
CA VAL A 132 2.18 9.75 2.54
C VAL A 132 1.89 9.94 1.06
N LEU A 133 0.64 10.20 0.70
CA LEU A 133 0.22 10.36 -0.69
C LEU A 133 0.21 11.84 -1.12
N GLY A 134 0.86 12.11 -2.23
CA GLY A 134 0.78 13.40 -2.94
C GLY A 134 -0.47 13.50 -3.81
N ASP A 135 -0.62 14.64 -4.50
CA ASP A 135 -1.81 14.91 -5.32
C ASP A 135 -1.77 14.27 -6.70
N ASN A 136 -0.60 14.14 -7.26
CA ASN A 136 -0.42 13.61 -8.61
C ASN A 136 -0.19 12.10 -8.60
N GLN A 137 -0.80 11.42 -9.57
CA GLN A 137 -0.61 9.99 -9.74
C GLN A 137 -0.60 9.58 -11.23
N LYS A 138 0.06 8.47 -11.53
CA LYS A 138 0.11 7.84 -12.85
C LYS A 138 -0.20 6.36 -12.71
N VAL A 139 -1.10 5.84 -13.52
CA VAL A 139 -1.33 4.40 -13.62
C VAL A 139 -0.20 3.77 -14.42
N LEU A 140 0.51 2.82 -13.83
CA LEU A 140 1.60 2.08 -14.48
C LEU A 140 1.11 0.76 -15.08
N TYR A 141 0.09 0.15 -14.46
CA TYR A 141 -0.53 -1.10 -14.90
C TYR A 141 -1.97 -1.18 -14.38
N GLY A 142 -2.86 -1.80 -15.14
CA GLY A 142 -4.26 -2.00 -14.78
C GLY A 142 -5.10 -0.72 -14.84
N LYS A 143 -6.17 -0.67 -14.03
CA LYS A 143 -7.19 0.40 -14.07
C LYS A 143 -6.92 1.57 -13.12
N GLY A 144 -5.95 1.46 -12.20
CA GLY A 144 -5.67 2.47 -11.18
C GLY A 144 -6.58 2.40 -9.96
N TYR A 145 -7.43 1.38 -9.87
CA TYR A 145 -8.28 1.08 -8.73
C TYR A 145 -8.50 -0.45 -8.61
N ILE A 146 -8.94 -0.88 -7.46
CA ILE A 146 -9.46 -2.22 -7.21
C ILE A 146 -10.91 -2.14 -6.78
N GLU A 147 -11.60 -3.26 -6.80
CA GLU A 147 -12.95 -3.40 -6.25
C GLU A 147 -12.95 -4.41 -5.11
N ASP A 148 -13.82 -4.19 -4.13
CA ASP A 148 -14.08 -5.16 -3.08
C ASP A 148 -15.57 -5.20 -2.77
N ILE A 149 -16.01 -6.24 -2.04
CA ILE A 149 -17.39 -6.40 -1.61
C ILE A 149 -17.40 -6.38 -0.08
N LEU A 150 -18.25 -5.52 0.48
CA LEU A 150 -18.46 -5.39 1.92
C LEU A 150 -19.96 -5.23 2.20
N CYS A 151 -20.51 -6.05 3.10
CA CYS A 151 -21.93 -6.09 3.40
C CYS A 151 -22.83 -6.22 2.13
N GLY A 152 -22.40 -7.01 1.14
CA GLY A 152 -23.08 -7.17 -0.14
C GLY A 152 -22.93 -6.01 -1.14
N CYS A 153 -22.37 -4.88 -0.74
CA CYS A 153 -22.14 -3.72 -1.59
C CYS A 153 -20.76 -3.77 -2.25
N ARG A 154 -20.70 -3.41 -3.55
CA ARG A 154 -19.43 -3.31 -4.29
C ARG A 154 -18.86 -1.92 -4.16
N PHE A 155 -17.61 -1.85 -3.73
CA PHE A 155 -16.84 -0.61 -3.55
C PHE A 155 -15.70 -0.53 -4.55
N ARG A 156 -15.54 0.64 -5.17
CA ARG A 156 -14.34 0.96 -5.94
C ARG A 156 -13.36 1.69 -5.03
N ILE A 157 -12.13 1.15 -4.93
CA ILE A 157 -11.10 1.61 -4.02
C ILE A 157 -9.94 2.18 -4.83
N SER A 158 -9.70 3.48 -4.74
CA SER A 158 -8.54 4.17 -5.32
C SER A 158 -7.37 4.24 -4.33
N PRO A 159 -6.17 4.71 -4.73
CA PRO A 159 -5.06 4.94 -3.80
C PRO A 159 -5.44 5.81 -2.59
N LYS A 160 -6.20 6.89 -2.80
CA LYS A 160 -6.61 7.84 -1.76
C LYS A 160 -7.90 7.47 -1.03
N SER A 161 -8.70 6.52 -1.53
CA SER A 161 -9.96 6.13 -0.89
C SER A 161 -9.73 5.61 0.53
N PHE A 162 -10.54 6.08 1.47
CA PHE A 162 -10.68 5.41 2.75
C PHE A 162 -11.41 4.07 2.54
N TYR A 163 -10.94 3.04 3.19
CA TYR A 163 -11.61 1.74 3.28
C TYR A 163 -11.23 1.09 4.60
N GLN A 164 -12.17 0.46 5.27
CA GLN A 164 -11.93 -0.16 6.57
C GLN A 164 -10.87 -1.26 6.46
N ILE A 165 -9.90 -1.23 7.37
CA ILE A 165 -8.72 -2.11 7.32
C ILE A 165 -8.97 -3.55 7.75
N ASN A 166 -10.08 -3.82 8.40
CA ASN A 166 -10.51 -5.16 8.82
C ASN A 166 -11.91 -5.43 8.29
N PRO A 167 -12.06 -5.88 7.04
CA PRO A 167 -13.39 -6.05 6.42
C PRO A 167 -14.27 -7.03 7.18
N VAL A 168 -13.71 -8.11 7.70
CA VAL A 168 -14.46 -9.12 8.46
C VAL A 168 -15.11 -8.54 9.72
N GLN A 169 -14.36 -7.74 10.50
CA GLN A 169 -14.93 -7.09 11.70
C GLN A 169 -15.82 -5.90 11.32
N THR A 170 -15.60 -5.28 10.20
CA THR A 170 -16.44 -4.19 9.69
C THR A 170 -17.85 -4.70 9.37
N GLU A 171 -17.98 -5.86 8.75
CA GLU A 171 -19.29 -6.47 8.50
C GLU A 171 -20.05 -6.77 9.80
N VAL A 172 -19.35 -7.28 10.81
CA VAL A 172 -19.93 -7.51 12.15
C VAL A 172 -20.39 -6.18 12.77
N LEU A 173 -19.53 -5.14 12.71
CA LEU A 173 -19.85 -3.82 13.28
C LEU A 173 -21.05 -3.18 12.57
N TYR A 174 -21.07 -3.20 11.25
CA TYR A 174 -22.16 -2.60 10.46
C TYR A 174 -23.46 -3.39 10.62
N GLY A 175 -23.40 -4.73 10.69
CA GLY A 175 -24.56 -5.55 11.00
C GLY A 175 -25.18 -5.19 12.37
N LYS A 176 -24.35 -4.97 13.39
CA LYS A 176 -24.82 -4.52 14.71
C LYS A 176 -25.40 -3.11 14.69
N ALA A 177 -24.80 -2.19 13.94
CA ALA A 177 -25.32 -0.84 13.79
C ALA A 177 -26.71 -0.84 13.13
N ILE A 178 -26.91 -1.65 12.07
CA ILE A 178 -28.20 -1.81 11.41
C ILE A 178 -29.25 -2.43 12.35
N GLU A 179 -28.85 -3.48 13.11
CA GLU A 179 -29.71 -4.10 14.12
C GLU A 179 -30.20 -3.07 15.15
N PHE A 180 -29.27 -2.26 15.69
CA PHE A 180 -29.62 -1.23 16.69
C PHE A 180 -30.41 -0.06 16.09
N ALA A 181 -30.21 0.28 14.84
CA ALA A 181 -31.00 1.30 14.16
C ALA A 181 -32.46 0.89 14.00
N ASN A 182 -32.76 -0.41 14.02
CA ASN A 182 -34.12 -0.97 13.97
C ASN A 182 -34.97 -0.37 12.85
N LEU A 183 -34.37 -0.22 11.65
CA LEU A 183 -34.99 0.41 10.49
C LEU A 183 -36.29 -0.30 10.09
N LYS A 184 -37.34 0.46 9.78
CA LYS A 184 -38.68 -0.05 9.39
C LYS A 184 -38.90 0.02 7.87
N GLY A 185 -37.94 0.57 7.11
CA GLY A 185 -38.02 0.69 5.66
C GLY A 185 -38.85 1.89 5.15
N ASN A 186 -39.07 2.86 6.00
CA ASN A 186 -39.80 4.09 5.71
C ASN A 186 -39.08 5.37 6.17
N GLU A 187 -37.82 5.25 6.48
CA GLU A 187 -36.92 6.34 6.87
C GLU A 187 -36.37 7.13 5.69
#